data_b99c332a39b85f7513b424676d1ac8a7
#
_entry.id   b99c332a39b85f7513b424676d1ac8a7
#
_cell.length_a   1.000
_cell.length_b   1.000
_cell.length_c   1.000
_cell.angle_alpha   90.00
_cell.angle_beta   90.00
_cell.angle_gamma   90.00
#
_symmetry.space_group_name_H-M   'P 1'
#
loop_
_entity.id
_entity.type
_entity.pdbx_description
1 polymer ?
#
loop_
_entity_poly.entity_id
_entity_poly.type
_entity_poly.pdbx_seq_one_letter_code
_entity_poly.pdbx_strand_id
1 'polypeptide(L)'
;NLSAASTYQLLVIGYNRSDYDFASGGGATKRFNIGSTGNPATLANLYLQPVNPTVVPEFFSCFGNGYQGTTLVGPVFKPSQINYVTGTLKRLVSGLTLEVTNIPAYVNSMTLIAEQLVTATRATDGTALAWQTVGDSGTKTLATQAPVSGKVSFNQFLLAIPDSRKTLFYLDVSYGIFTERYTVKLPDTPGVVSGNRIIFTPNHWVKVTGSYANINIGFTLAGNINLDDNAWDGLQ
;
A
#
# COMPACT_ATOMS: atom_id res chain seq x y z
N ASN A 1 -9.10 -32.59 -7.36
CA ASN A 1 -8.18 -33.11 -8.39
C ASN A 1 -8.25 -32.19 -9.62
N LEU A 2 -7.10 -31.78 -10.17
CA LEU A 2 -7.02 -31.04 -11.43
C LEU A 2 -7.13 -32.03 -12.62
N SER A 3 -7.81 -31.61 -13.67
CA SER A 3 -7.85 -32.39 -14.91
C SER A 3 -6.49 -32.35 -15.61
N ALA A 4 -5.93 -33.51 -15.97
CA ALA A 4 -4.64 -33.59 -16.66
C ALA A 4 -4.67 -32.96 -18.06
N ALA A 5 -5.85 -32.85 -18.68
CA ALA A 5 -6.03 -32.30 -20.02
C ALA A 5 -6.27 -30.79 -20.04
N SER A 6 -6.69 -30.21 -18.92
CA SER A 6 -6.99 -28.79 -18.81
C SER A 6 -5.74 -27.96 -18.54
N THR A 7 -5.79 -26.71 -18.96
CA THR A 7 -4.73 -25.72 -18.74
C THR A 7 -5.06 -24.90 -17.50
N TYR A 8 -4.06 -24.65 -16.67
CA TYR A 8 -4.20 -23.92 -15.40
C TYR A 8 -3.17 -22.80 -15.28
N GLN A 9 -3.54 -21.82 -14.49
CA GLN A 9 -2.64 -20.85 -13.88
C GLN A 9 -2.84 -20.90 -12.36
N LEU A 10 -1.76 -20.83 -11.60
CA LEU A 10 -1.80 -20.81 -10.14
C LEU A 10 -1.45 -19.40 -9.66
N LEU A 11 -2.43 -18.69 -9.11
CA LEU A 11 -2.18 -17.46 -8.36
C LEU A 11 -2.06 -17.81 -6.87
N VAL A 12 -0.92 -17.47 -6.30
CA VAL A 12 -0.64 -17.63 -4.87
C VAL A 12 -0.75 -16.26 -4.20
N ILE A 13 -1.47 -16.21 -3.10
CA ILE A 13 -1.72 -14.99 -2.34
C ILE A 13 -1.24 -15.22 -0.90
N GLY A 14 -0.42 -14.30 -0.39
CA GLY A 14 0.08 -14.30 0.97
C GLY A 14 -0.45 -13.09 1.75
N TYR A 15 -0.96 -13.32 2.95
CA TYR A 15 -1.47 -12.29 3.85
C TYR A 15 -1.47 -12.78 5.29
N ASN A 16 -1.52 -11.87 6.26
CA ASN A 16 -1.71 -12.25 7.65
C ASN A 16 -3.18 -12.57 7.91
N ARG A 17 -3.46 -13.78 8.34
CA ARG A 17 -4.83 -14.27 8.59
C ARG A 17 -5.60 -13.44 9.62
N SER A 18 -4.92 -12.86 10.61
CA SER A 18 -5.55 -12.00 11.62
C SER A 18 -6.10 -10.69 11.02
N ASP A 19 -5.57 -10.26 9.88
CA ASP A 19 -5.95 -9.02 9.22
C ASP A 19 -7.10 -9.20 8.22
N TYR A 20 -7.46 -10.44 7.91
CA TYR A 20 -8.50 -10.82 6.95
C TYR A 20 -9.41 -11.89 7.53
N ASP A 21 -10.67 -11.59 7.73
CA ASP A 21 -11.69 -12.57 8.08
C ASP A 21 -12.48 -13.00 6.82
N PHE A 22 -12.23 -14.23 6.38
CA PHE A 22 -12.98 -14.85 5.28
C PHE A 22 -14.10 -15.77 5.74
N ALA A 23 -14.22 -16.04 7.03
CA ALA A 23 -15.06 -17.09 7.56
C ALA A 23 -16.51 -16.66 7.74
N SER A 24 -16.78 -15.38 7.91
CA SER A 24 -18.12 -14.87 8.16
C SER A 24 -18.62 -14.03 6.99
N GLY A 25 -19.70 -14.41 6.40
CA GLY A 25 -20.32 -13.71 5.28
C GLY A 25 -20.81 -12.29 5.55
N GLY A 26 -20.30 -11.59 6.57
CA GLY A 26 -20.83 -10.27 6.89
C GLY A 26 -19.94 -9.32 7.72
N GLY A 27 -18.79 -9.75 8.16
CA GLY A 27 -17.99 -8.97 9.11
C GLY A 27 -16.55 -8.67 8.72
N ALA A 28 -16.08 -9.14 7.57
CA ALA A 28 -14.71 -8.93 7.14
C ALA A 28 -14.41 -7.44 6.96
N THR A 29 -13.46 -6.93 7.70
CA THR A 29 -12.99 -5.55 7.59
C THR A 29 -12.11 -5.34 6.35
N LYS A 30 -11.60 -6.44 5.78
CA LYS A 30 -10.72 -6.47 4.61
C LYS A 30 -10.99 -7.74 3.83
N ARG A 31 -11.07 -7.69 2.53
CA ARG A 31 -11.43 -8.86 1.73
C ARG A 31 -10.88 -8.84 0.32
N PHE A 32 -10.77 -10.04 -0.23
CA PHE A 32 -10.59 -10.24 -1.66
C PHE A 32 -11.97 -10.42 -2.31
N ASN A 33 -12.18 -9.76 -3.42
CA ASN A 33 -13.33 -10.10 -4.25
C ASN A 33 -12.91 -11.17 -5.25
N ILE A 34 -13.36 -12.39 -5.00
CA ILE A 34 -13.18 -13.55 -5.89
C ILE A 34 -14.42 -13.84 -6.73
N GLY A 35 -15.40 -12.95 -6.70
CA GLY A 35 -16.68 -13.17 -7.37
C GLY A 35 -17.62 -14.11 -6.59
N SER A 36 -18.60 -14.65 -7.28
CA SER A 36 -19.58 -15.60 -6.75
C SER A 36 -19.61 -16.88 -7.60
N THR A 37 -20.29 -17.91 -7.12
CA THR A 37 -20.43 -19.19 -7.85
C THR A 37 -21.03 -19.00 -9.25
N GLY A 38 -21.98 -18.08 -9.41
CA GLY A 38 -22.61 -17.79 -10.71
C GLY A 38 -21.86 -16.72 -11.54
N ASN A 39 -20.94 -15.97 -10.92
CA ASN A 39 -20.14 -14.93 -11.59
C ASN A 39 -18.76 -14.86 -10.93
N PRO A 40 -17.87 -15.83 -11.18
CA PRO A 40 -16.54 -15.86 -10.59
C PRO A 40 -15.70 -14.69 -11.11
N ALA A 41 -14.81 -14.19 -10.27
CA ALA A 41 -13.81 -13.22 -10.70
C ALA A 41 -12.87 -13.86 -11.73
N THR A 42 -12.43 -13.04 -12.68
CA THR A 42 -11.32 -13.38 -13.57
C THR A 42 -10.01 -12.84 -13.00
N LEU A 43 -8.88 -13.30 -13.51
CA LEU A 43 -7.56 -12.74 -13.12
C LEU A 43 -7.45 -11.23 -13.37
N ALA A 44 -8.23 -10.71 -14.32
CA ALA A 44 -8.23 -9.29 -14.65
C ALA A 44 -9.01 -8.44 -13.64
N ASN A 45 -10.02 -9.01 -12.98
CA ASN A 45 -10.90 -8.29 -12.05
C ASN A 45 -10.87 -8.83 -10.61
N LEU A 46 -10.01 -9.79 -10.32
CA LEU A 46 -9.73 -10.22 -8.96
C LEU A 46 -9.05 -9.09 -8.19
N TYR A 47 -9.67 -8.58 -7.14
CA TYR A 47 -9.16 -7.43 -6.44
C TYR A 47 -9.13 -7.58 -4.91
N LEU A 48 -8.22 -6.83 -4.30
CA LEU A 48 -8.15 -6.54 -2.89
C LEU A 48 -8.80 -5.18 -2.62
N GLN A 49 -9.70 -5.13 -1.67
CA GLN A 49 -10.33 -3.91 -1.19
C GLN A 49 -10.33 -3.90 0.34
N PRO A 50 -9.48 -3.09 0.99
CA PRO A 50 -9.60 -2.84 2.42
C PRO A 50 -10.93 -2.15 2.71
N VAL A 51 -11.57 -2.48 3.82
CA VAL A 51 -12.78 -1.75 4.28
C VAL A 51 -12.43 -0.30 4.58
N ASN A 52 -11.25 -0.09 5.18
CA ASN A 52 -10.72 1.24 5.40
C ASN A 52 -9.45 1.43 4.56
N PRO A 53 -9.44 2.31 3.54
CA PRO A 53 -8.26 2.55 2.71
C PRO A 53 -7.10 3.20 3.47
N THR A 54 -7.32 3.65 4.72
CA THR A 54 -6.28 4.18 5.58
C THR A 54 -5.62 3.13 6.47
N VAL A 55 -6.09 1.88 6.44
CA VAL A 55 -5.53 0.75 7.19
C VAL A 55 -5.35 -0.41 6.22
N VAL A 56 -4.23 -0.40 5.51
CA VAL A 56 -3.91 -1.42 4.51
C VAL A 56 -2.95 -2.44 5.13
N PRO A 57 -3.33 -3.72 5.25
CA PRO A 57 -2.41 -4.75 5.70
C PRO A 57 -1.46 -5.14 4.57
N GLU A 58 -0.36 -5.78 4.94
CA GLU A 58 0.55 -6.37 3.97
C GLU A 58 -0.15 -7.45 3.15
N PHE A 59 0.14 -7.44 1.86
CA PHE A 59 -0.41 -8.35 0.89
C PHE A 59 0.63 -8.70 -0.16
N PHE A 60 0.72 -9.98 -0.46
CA PHE A 60 1.69 -10.54 -1.40
C PHE A 60 0.98 -11.38 -2.44
N SER A 61 1.47 -11.40 -3.66
CA SER A 61 1.01 -12.36 -4.67
C SER A 61 2.12 -12.75 -5.64
N CYS A 62 1.94 -13.90 -6.27
CA CYS A 62 2.72 -14.30 -7.45
C CYS A 62 1.93 -15.29 -8.30
N PHE A 63 2.29 -15.36 -9.59
CA PHE A 63 1.94 -16.49 -10.41
C PHE A 63 2.99 -17.60 -10.22
N GLY A 64 2.51 -18.82 -10.01
CA GLY A 64 3.37 -19.99 -9.98
C GLY A 64 3.82 -20.36 -11.39
N ASN A 65 5.08 -20.71 -11.54
CA ASN A 65 5.65 -21.26 -12.76
C ASN A 65 5.77 -22.77 -12.65
N GLY A 66 5.22 -23.49 -13.64
CA GLY A 66 5.34 -24.94 -13.75
C GLY A 66 6.70 -25.37 -14.30
N TYR A 67 7.23 -26.47 -13.79
CA TYR A 67 8.52 -27.06 -14.20
C TYR A 67 8.37 -28.54 -14.49
N GLN A 68 9.07 -29.01 -15.53
CA GLN A 68 9.31 -30.41 -15.83
C GLN A 68 10.79 -30.72 -15.58
N GLY A 69 11.10 -31.37 -14.47
CA GLY A 69 12.48 -31.44 -13.98
C GLY A 69 13.04 -30.04 -13.75
N THR A 70 14.15 -29.68 -14.39
CA THR A 70 14.74 -28.35 -14.33
C THR A 70 14.24 -27.39 -15.42
N THR A 71 13.40 -27.87 -16.34
CA THR A 71 12.91 -27.08 -17.48
C THR A 71 11.69 -26.27 -17.09
N LEU A 72 11.74 -24.94 -17.31
CA LEU A 72 10.61 -24.05 -17.13
C LEU A 72 9.57 -24.29 -18.22
N VAL A 73 8.34 -24.62 -17.82
CA VAL A 73 7.17 -24.70 -18.69
C VAL A 73 6.45 -23.34 -18.76
N GLY A 74 6.42 -22.62 -17.64
CA GLY A 74 5.85 -21.28 -17.56
C GLY A 74 4.65 -21.16 -16.61
N PRO A 75 4.01 -19.96 -16.56
CA PRO A 75 2.89 -19.70 -15.66
C PRO A 75 1.57 -20.35 -16.11
N VAL A 76 1.49 -20.79 -17.37
CA VAL A 76 0.33 -21.50 -17.93
C VAL A 76 0.76 -22.93 -18.23
N PHE A 77 0.17 -23.91 -17.56
CA PHE A 77 0.61 -25.30 -17.64
C PHE A 77 -0.53 -26.31 -17.58
N LYS A 78 -0.27 -27.51 -18.08
CA LYS A 78 -1.13 -28.69 -17.84
C LYS A 78 -0.50 -29.53 -16.72
N PRO A 79 -1.28 -30.07 -15.77
CA PRO A 79 -0.74 -30.92 -14.71
C PRO A 79 0.08 -32.12 -15.21
N SER A 80 -0.27 -32.67 -16.39
CA SER A 80 0.48 -33.77 -17.02
C SER A 80 1.85 -33.39 -17.57
N GLN A 81 2.15 -32.09 -17.67
CA GLN A 81 3.39 -31.56 -18.27
C GLN A 81 4.37 -31.03 -17.25
N ILE A 82 4.01 -31.04 -15.96
CA ILE A 82 4.85 -30.49 -14.90
C ILE A 82 5.03 -31.47 -13.75
N ASN A 83 6.14 -31.32 -13.01
CA ASN A 83 6.40 -32.07 -11.80
C ASN A 83 6.13 -31.24 -10.55
N TYR A 84 6.36 -29.93 -10.63
CA TYR A 84 6.15 -29.01 -9.52
C TYR A 84 5.89 -27.57 -10.02
N VAL A 85 5.45 -26.74 -9.12
CA VAL A 85 5.24 -25.30 -9.36
C VAL A 85 6.00 -24.52 -8.32
N THR A 86 6.70 -23.47 -8.73
CA THR A 86 7.35 -22.52 -7.83
C THR A 86 6.93 -21.09 -8.16
N GLY A 87 7.13 -20.18 -7.21
CA GLY A 87 6.91 -18.75 -7.41
C GLY A 87 7.48 -17.94 -6.24
N THR A 88 7.85 -16.71 -6.49
CA THR A 88 8.30 -15.77 -5.46
C THR A 88 7.19 -14.76 -5.21
N LEU A 89 6.69 -14.73 -3.98
CA LEU A 89 5.71 -13.74 -3.54
C LEU A 89 6.32 -12.34 -3.61
N LYS A 90 5.58 -11.39 -4.19
CA LYS A 90 5.93 -9.97 -4.25
C LYS A 90 4.90 -9.18 -3.46
N ARG A 91 5.37 -8.23 -2.66
CA ARG A 91 4.48 -7.32 -1.93
C ARG A 91 3.77 -6.39 -2.90
N LEU A 92 2.45 -6.29 -2.79
CA LEU A 92 1.62 -5.43 -3.65
C LEU A 92 1.23 -4.10 -3.00
N VAL A 93 1.52 -3.93 -1.72
CA VAL A 93 1.32 -2.67 -1.01
C VAL A 93 2.62 -1.87 -1.00
N SER A 94 2.48 -0.59 -0.73
CA SER A 94 3.58 0.36 -0.55
C SER A 94 3.56 0.89 0.87
N GLY A 95 4.65 1.47 1.33
CA GLY A 95 4.74 2.06 2.66
C GLY A 95 5.11 3.53 2.63
N LEU A 96 4.71 4.23 3.69
CA LEU A 96 5.07 5.60 3.97
C LEU A 96 5.57 5.71 5.42
N THR A 97 6.74 6.32 5.60
CA THR A 97 7.13 6.98 6.84
C THR A 97 7.14 8.49 6.61
N LEU A 98 6.38 9.23 7.43
CA LEU A 98 6.52 10.68 7.51
C LEU A 98 6.94 11.05 8.93
N GLU A 99 8.12 11.64 9.05
CA GLU A 99 8.74 12.00 10.32
C GLU A 99 8.86 13.52 10.44
N VAL A 100 8.41 14.07 11.57
CA VAL A 100 8.59 15.48 11.92
C VAL A 100 9.35 15.57 13.23
N THR A 101 10.40 16.37 13.24
CA THR A 101 11.28 16.59 14.39
C THR A 101 11.21 18.04 14.90
N ASN A 102 11.85 18.31 16.03
CA ASN A 102 11.91 19.65 16.66
C ASN A 102 10.52 20.27 16.90
N ILE A 103 9.57 19.44 17.29
CA ILE A 103 8.19 19.85 17.57
C ILE A 103 8.17 20.52 18.96
N PRO A 104 7.67 21.77 19.06
CA PRO A 104 7.55 22.45 20.33
C PRO A 104 6.60 21.78 21.31
N ALA A 105 6.83 21.95 22.60
CA ALA A 105 6.03 21.35 23.66
C ALA A 105 4.56 21.81 23.71
N TYR A 106 4.24 22.95 23.08
CA TYR A 106 2.86 23.44 23.02
C TYR A 106 1.99 22.73 21.95
N VAL A 107 2.59 21.92 21.05
CA VAL A 107 1.86 21.12 20.08
C VAL A 107 1.29 19.89 20.77
N ASN A 108 -0.04 19.75 20.73
CA ASN A 108 -0.77 18.65 21.37
C ASN A 108 -0.75 17.38 20.51
N SER A 109 -0.98 17.53 19.20
CA SER A 109 -0.99 16.42 18.26
C SER A 109 -0.73 16.88 16.83
N MET A 110 -0.34 15.94 16.01
CA MET A 110 -0.27 16.08 14.56
C MET A 110 -1.12 14.99 13.90
N THR A 111 -1.86 15.36 12.85
CA THR A 111 -2.71 14.43 12.08
C THR A 111 -2.22 14.39 10.64
N LEU A 112 -1.87 13.19 10.17
CA LEU A 112 -1.52 12.95 8.77
C LEU A 112 -2.78 12.70 7.97
N ILE A 113 -2.92 13.43 6.87
CA ILE A 113 -4.07 13.39 5.99
C ILE A 113 -3.60 13.20 4.55
N ALA A 114 -4.28 12.32 3.80
CA ALA A 114 -4.06 12.13 2.38
C ALA A 114 -5.24 12.68 1.55
N GLU A 115 -4.95 13.29 0.41
CA GLU A 115 -5.97 13.85 -0.48
C GLU A 115 -6.68 12.78 -1.31
N GLN A 116 -5.94 11.89 -1.91
CA GLN A 116 -6.48 10.81 -2.74
C GLN A 116 -5.80 9.50 -2.37
N LEU A 117 -6.59 8.47 -2.14
CA LEU A 117 -6.10 7.13 -1.87
C LEU A 117 -6.70 6.14 -2.86
N VAL A 118 -5.92 5.15 -3.22
CA VAL A 118 -6.42 3.97 -3.90
C VAL A 118 -7.24 3.16 -2.91
N THR A 119 -8.45 2.77 -3.30
CA THR A 119 -9.38 2.03 -2.44
C THR A 119 -9.53 0.56 -2.85
N ALA A 120 -9.10 0.20 -4.06
CA ALA A 120 -9.03 -1.18 -4.50
C ALA A 120 -7.88 -1.37 -5.49
N THR A 121 -7.22 -2.51 -5.40
CA THR A 121 -6.10 -2.88 -6.28
C THR A 121 -6.28 -4.29 -6.83
N ARG A 122 -5.80 -4.53 -8.05
CA ARG A 122 -5.81 -5.85 -8.64
C ARG A 122 -4.88 -6.79 -7.89
N ALA A 123 -5.39 -7.97 -7.54
CA ALA A 123 -4.65 -8.92 -6.71
C ALA A 123 -3.46 -9.58 -7.43
N THR A 124 -3.40 -9.50 -8.75
CA THR A 124 -2.35 -10.13 -9.55
C THR A 124 -1.06 -9.31 -9.63
N ASP A 125 -1.15 -7.98 -9.56
CA ASP A 125 -0.02 -7.08 -9.84
C ASP A 125 -0.04 -5.74 -9.10
N GLY A 126 -1.05 -5.50 -8.25
CA GLY A 126 -1.16 -4.24 -7.52
C GLY A 126 -1.65 -3.04 -8.34
N THR A 127 -2.12 -3.26 -9.58
CA THR A 127 -2.69 -2.17 -10.37
C THR A 127 -3.90 -1.55 -9.67
N ALA A 128 -3.91 -0.25 -9.49
CA ALA A 128 -5.01 0.47 -8.87
C ALA A 128 -6.29 0.36 -9.73
N LEU A 129 -7.41 -0.05 -9.13
CA LEU A 129 -8.71 -0.25 -9.79
C LEU A 129 -9.75 0.78 -9.36
N ALA A 130 -9.70 1.25 -8.14
CA ALA A 130 -10.61 2.25 -7.63
C ALA A 130 -9.89 3.26 -6.76
N TRP A 131 -10.42 4.48 -6.72
CA TRP A 131 -9.90 5.60 -5.94
C TRP A 131 -11.00 6.20 -5.12
N GLN A 132 -10.61 6.83 -4.02
CA GLN A 132 -11.48 7.77 -3.35
C GLN A 132 -11.80 8.90 -4.33
N THR A 133 -13.07 9.11 -4.60
CA THR A 133 -13.53 10.18 -5.50
C THR A 133 -13.46 11.54 -4.81
N VAL A 134 -13.18 12.58 -5.58
CA VAL A 134 -13.07 13.98 -5.12
C VAL A 134 -14.37 14.50 -4.47
N GLY A 135 -15.52 13.82 -4.65
CA GLY A 135 -16.81 14.20 -4.10
C GLY A 135 -16.99 13.99 -2.60
N ASP A 136 -16.16 13.17 -1.96
CA ASP A 136 -16.22 12.86 -0.52
C ASP A 136 -15.29 13.77 0.31
N SER A 137 -15.34 15.10 0.14
CA SER A 137 -14.38 16.06 0.74
C SER A 137 -12.90 15.80 0.42
N GLY A 138 -12.58 14.86 -0.44
CA GLY A 138 -11.27 14.63 -1.06
C GLY A 138 -10.17 14.11 -0.15
N THR A 139 -10.30 14.19 1.16
CA THR A 139 -9.22 13.86 2.11
C THR A 139 -9.60 12.76 3.09
N LYS A 140 -8.61 11.95 3.49
CA LYS A 140 -8.75 10.93 4.55
C LYS A 140 -7.66 11.08 5.59
N THR A 141 -8.06 11.07 6.84
CA THR A 141 -7.13 10.96 7.98
C THR A 141 -6.51 9.58 7.98
N LEU A 142 -5.17 9.55 7.95
CA LEU A 142 -4.40 8.31 8.06
C LEU A 142 -4.13 7.97 9.52
N ALA A 143 -3.61 8.93 10.29
CA ALA A 143 -3.29 8.74 11.70
C ALA A 143 -3.21 10.08 12.43
N THR A 144 -3.43 10.05 13.73
CA THR A 144 -3.18 11.16 14.65
C THR A 144 -2.23 10.70 15.74
N GLN A 145 -1.20 11.48 16.03
CA GLN A 145 -0.20 11.18 17.04
C GLN A 145 0.16 12.40 17.87
N ALA A 146 0.39 12.19 19.17
CA ALA A 146 1.00 13.20 20.04
C ALA A 146 2.54 13.14 19.90
N PRO A 147 3.23 14.31 19.96
CA PRO A 147 4.68 14.32 19.95
C PRO A 147 5.28 13.62 21.16
N VAL A 148 6.30 12.78 20.92
CA VAL A 148 7.12 12.18 21.96
C VAL A 148 8.54 12.70 21.81
N SER A 149 9.07 13.32 22.85
CA SER A 149 10.41 13.95 22.82
C SER A 149 10.63 14.88 21.62
N GLY A 150 9.60 15.67 21.27
CA GLY A 150 9.64 16.62 20.16
C GLY A 150 9.63 15.97 18.76
N LYS A 151 9.15 14.77 18.65
CA LYS A 151 9.09 13.99 17.40
C LYS A 151 7.75 13.30 17.20
N VAL A 152 7.28 13.23 15.96
CA VAL A 152 6.18 12.39 15.49
C VAL A 152 6.67 11.58 14.30
N SER A 153 6.25 10.31 14.23
CA SER A 153 6.55 9.42 13.09
C SER A 153 5.32 8.64 12.71
N PHE A 154 4.78 8.92 11.54
CA PHE A 154 3.67 8.17 10.94
C PHE A 154 4.24 7.06 10.07
N ASN A 155 3.85 5.82 10.34
CA ASN A 155 4.22 4.65 9.54
C ASN A 155 2.94 3.98 9.06
N GLN A 156 2.77 3.90 7.74
CA GLN A 156 1.53 3.43 7.12
C GLN A 156 1.82 2.55 5.90
N PHE A 157 1.10 1.44 5.78
CA PHE A 157 0.95 0.79 4.48
C PHE A 157 -0.20 1.43 3.71
N LEU A 158 -0.03 1.55 2.40
CA LEU A 158 -0.99 2.07 1.45
C LEU A 158 -1.09 1.13 0.25
N LEU A 159 -2.23 1.11 -0.42
CA LEU A 159 -2.27 0.53 -1.76
C LEU A 159 -1.41 1.37 -2.70
N ALA A 160 -0.79 0.73 -3.68
CA ALA A 160 0.04 1.43 -4.66
C ALA A 160 -0.74 2.53 -5.39
N ILE A 161 -0.13 3.69 -5.57
CA ILE A 161 -0.74 4.88 -6.17
C ILE A 161 0.07 5.26 -7.41
N PRO A 162 -0.49 5.10 -8.63
CA PRO A 162 0.21 5.40 -9.87
C PRO A 162 0.39 6.91 -10.10
N ASP A 163 1.31 7.28 -10.99
CA ASP A 163 1.59 8.68 -11.33
C ASP A 163 0.33 9.45 -11.79
N SER A 164 -0.57 8.79 -12.52
CA SER A 164 -1.83 9.39 -12.97
C SER A 164 -2.77 9.82 -11.83
N ARG A 165 -2.53 9.33 -10.59
CA ARG A 165 -3.34 9.55 -9.39
C ARG A 165 -2.51 9.82 -8.14
N LYS A 166 -1.29 10.31 -8.32
CA LYS A 166 -0.39 10.66 -7.21
C LYS A 166 -1.08 11.49 -6.13
N THR A 167 -0.79 11.21 -4.86
CA THR A 167 -1.47 11.81 -3.72
C THR A 167 -0.69 12.95 -3.08
N LEU A 168 -1.42 13.91 -2.54
CA LEU A 168 -0.90 15.01 -1.72
C LEU A 168 -1.18 14.71 -0.25
N PHE A 169 -0.22 15.04 0.60
CA PHE A 169 -0.38 14.91 2.05
C PHE A 169 -0.44 16.26 2.73
N TYR A 170 -1.21 16.29 3.81
CA TYR A 170 -1.31 17.41 4.73
C TYR A 170 -0.99 16.95 6.14
N LEU A 171 -0.52 17.90 6.94
CA LEU A 171 -0.37 17.78 8.39
C LEU A 171 -1.27 18.80 9.05
N ASP A 172 -2.25 18.35 9.81
CA ASP A 172 -2.99 19.19 10.73
C ASP A 172 -2.25 19.18 12.07
N VAL A 173 -1.82 20.35 12.50
CA VAL A 173 -1.10 20.57 13.75
C VAL A 173 -2.05 21.22 14.75
N SER A 174 -2.30 20.54 15.87
CA SER A 174 -3.21 21.01 16.92
C SER A 174 -2.42 21.52 18.13
N TYR A 175 -2.77 22.74 18.58
CA TYR A 175 -2.21 23.36 19.78
C TYR A 175 -3.32 24.16 20.50
N GLY A 176 -3.57 23.79 21.77
CA GLY A 176 -4.71 24.34 22.51
C GLY A 176 -6.02 24.00 21.82
N ILE A 177 -6.79 25.03 21.46
CA ILE A 177 -8.06 24.94 20.74
C ILE A 177 -7.91 25.15 19.22
N PHE A 178 -6.70 25.41 18.76
CA PHE A 178 -6.42 25.73 17.36
C PHE A 178 -5.87 24.52 16.62
N THR A 179 -6.16 24.48 15.32
CA THR A 179 -5.59 23.51 14.39
C THR A 179 -5.21 24.25 13.11
N GLU A 180 -3.96 24.08 12.67
CA GLU A 180 -3.46 24.61 11.40
C GLU A 180 -3.10 23.49 10.45
N ARG A 181 -3.45 23.66 9.18
CA ARG A 181 -3.14 22.71 8.12
C ARG A 181 -1.93 23.15 7.31
N TYR A 182 -1.00 22.25 7.17
CA TYR A 182 0.21 22.43 6.36
C TYR A 182 0.25 21.39 5.24
N THR A 183 0.62 21.84 4.04
CA THR A 183 0.92 20.93 2.93
C THR A 183 2.30 20.32 3.12
N VAL A 184 2.42 19.01 2.96
CA VAL A 184 3.71 18.33 2.90
C VAL A 184 4.34 18.63 1.54
N LYS A 185 5.17 19.70 1.50
CA LYS A 185 5.87 20.13 0.29
C LYS A 185 7.16 19.34 0.11
N LEU A 186 7.36 18.78 -1.07
CA LEU A 186 8.52 17.98 -1.42
C LEU A 186 9.12 18.45 -2.74
N PRO A 187 10.44 18.43 -2.88
CA PRO A 187 11.08 18.68 -4.17
C PRO A 187 10.70 17.58 -5.15
N ASP A 188 10.52 17.95 -6.43
CA ASP A 188 10.25 17.01 -7.49
C ASP A 188 11.38 15.98 -7.58
N THR A 189 11.01 14.70 -7.63
CA THR A 189 11.92 13.57 -7.71
C THR A 189 11.37 12.58 -8.75
N PRO A 190 12.07 12.33 -9.85
CA PRO A 190 11.57 11.47 -10.91
C PRO A 190 11.08 10.12 -10.41
N GLY A 191 9.86 9.74 -10.81
CA GLY A 191 9.23 8.47 -10.44
C GLY A 191 8.72 8.37 -8.99
N VAL A 192 8.92 9.39 -8.15
CA VAL A 192 8.50 9.37 -6.74
C VAL A 192 7.67 10.60 -6.38
N VAL A 193 8.13 11.80 -6.73
CA VAL A 193 7.45 13.05 -6.39
C VAL A 193 7.30 13.93 -7.61
N SER A 194 6.10 14.50 -7.81
CA SER A 194 5.84 15.49 -8.83
C SER A 194 4.77 16.47 -8.36
N GLY A 195 5.11 17.76 -8.28
CA GLY A 195 4.22 18.82 -7.82
C GLY A 195 3.76 18.59 -6.37
N ASN A 196 4.67 18.25 -5.46
CA ASN A 196 4.43 17.87 -4.05
C ASN A 196 3.59 16.60 -3.86
N ARG A 197 3.23 15.90 -4.92
CA ARG A 197 2.42 14.67 -4.87
C ARG A 197 3.30 13.45 -4.98
N ILE A 198 3.01 12.43 -4.18
CA ILE A 198 3.81 11.22 -4.08
C ILE A 198 3.17 10.09 -4.90
N ILE A 199 4.02 9.37 -5.62
CA ILE A 199 3.73 8.12 -6.31
C ILE A 199 4.14 6.98 -5.37
N PHE A 200 3.28 5.98 -5.21
CA PHE A 200 3.58 4.80 -4.40
C PHE A 200 3.67 3.56 -5.30
N THR A 201 4.89 3.13 -5.55
CA THR A 201 5.17 1.91 -6.30
C THR A 201 4.98 0.68 -5.39
N PRO A 202 4.37 -0.43 -5.87
CA PRO A 202 4.31 -1.66 -5.10
C PRO A 202 5.68 -2.07 -4.55
N ASN A 203 5.70 -2.63 -3.35
CA ASN A 203 6.92 -3.09 -2.68
C ASN A 203 7.98 -2.02 -2.38
N HIS A 204 7.63 -0.74 -2.41
CA HIS A 204 8.52 0.36 -2.04
C HIS A 204 8.03 1.05 -0.77
N TRP A 205 8.99 1.55 0.01
CA TRP A 205 8.75 2.36 1.18
C TRP A 205 9.30 3.77 0.97
N VAL A 206 8.40 4.74 0.98
CA VAL A 206 8.76 6.15 0.86
C VAL A 206 9.00 6.72 2.25
N LYS A 207 10.17 7.30 2.47
CA LYS A 207 10.51 7.99 3.72
C LYS A 207 10.62 9.49 3.49
N VAL A 208 9.80 10.25 4.21
CA VAL A 208 9.75 11.72 4.20
C VAL A 208 10.14 12.23 5.58
N THR A 209 11.02 13.20 5.65
CA THR A 209 11.45 13.81 6.92
C THR A 209 11.37 15.33 6.85
N GLY A 210 11.08 15.95 7.98
CA GLY A 210 11.06 17.40 8.11
C GLY A 210 11.26 17.87 9.54
N SER A 211 11.57 19.16 9.68
CA SER A 211 11.60 19.84 10.98
C SER A 211 10.39 20.74 11.10
N TYR A 212 9.79 20.80 12.28
CA TYR A 212 8.68 21.70 12.58
C TYR A 212 9.02 23.16 12.25
N ALA A 213 10.25 23.59 12.50
CA ALA A 213 10.70 24.94 12.17
C ALA A 213 10.57 25.27 10.67
N ASN A 214 10.58 24.26 9.81
CA ASN A 214 10.50 24.39 8.35
C ASN A 214 9.17 23.83 7.78
N ILE A 215 8.17 23.59 8.61
CA ILE A 215 6.93 22.92 8.21
C ILE A 215 6.21 23.64 7.06
N ASN A 216 6.32 24.96 6.97
CA ASN A 216 5.80 25.80 5.89
C ASN A 216 6.68 25.81 4.63
N ILE A 217 7.97 25.47 4.76
CA ILE A 217 8.98 25.62 3.70
C ILE A 217 9.05 24.34 2.89
N GLY A 218 9.23 23.22 3.57
CA GLY A 218 9.28 21.93 2.89
C GLY A 218 9.83 20.78 3.73
N PHE A 219 9.64 19.59 3.19
CA PHE A 219 10.14 18.33 3.68
C PHE A 219 11.20 17.78 2.73
N THR A 220 11.93 16.78 3.18
CA THR A 220 12.93 16.08 2.39
C THR A 220 12.46 14.65 2.11
N LEU A 221 12.54 14.22 0.86
CA LEU A 221 12.46 12.81 0.53
C LEU A 221 13.76 12.14 0.99
N ALA A 222 13.68 11.38 2.09
CA ALA A 222 14.85 10.74 2.69
C ALA A 222 15.13 9.35 2.09
N GLY A 223 14.17 8.76 1.37
CA GLY A 223 14.36 7.48 0.70
C GLY A 223 13.10 7.00 -0.04
N ASN A 224 13.34 6.16 -1.02
CA ASN A 224 12.34 5.31 -1.68
C ASN A 224 12.98 3.93 -1.82
N ILE A 225 12.75 3.07 -0.83
CA ILE A 225 13.49 1.84 -0.62
C ILE A 225 12.66 0.67 -1.14
N ASN A 226 13.25 -0.19 -1.96
CA ASN A 226 12.63 -1.47 -2.32
C ASN A 226 12.67 -2.40 -1.10
N LEU A 227 11.53 -2.92 -0.69
CA LEU A 227 11.38 -3.73 0.52
C LEU A 227 11.93 -5.16 0.38
N ASP A 228 12.23 -5.61 -0.83
CA ASP A 228 12.90 -6.89 -1.07
C ASP A 228 14.43 -6.81 -0.88
N ASP A 229 14.98 -5.60 -0.80
CA ASP A 229 16.39 -5.40 -0.47
C ASP A 229 16.59 -5.56 1.05
N ASN A 230 17.66 -6.26 1.44
CA ASN A 230 18.02 -6.53 2.86
C ASN A 230 18.19 -5.27 3.74
N ALA A 231 17.95 -4.08 3.21
CA ALA A 231 18.00 -2.82 3.94
C ALA A 231 16.79 -2.58 4.88
N TRP A 232 15.85 -3.51 4.92
CA TRP A 232 14.61 -3.43 5.71
C TRP A 232 14.77 -3.78 7.19
N ASP A 233 15.89 -4.34 7.63
CA ASP A 233 16.12 -4.88 8.98
C ASP A 233 15.99 -3.86 10.14
N GLY A 234 15.56 -2.64 9.89
CA GLY A 234 15.49 -1.54 10.85
C GLY A 234 14.11 -0.98 11.19
N LEU A 235 13.02 -1.55 10.68
CA LEU A 235 11.65 -1.08 10.98
C LEU A 235 10.90 -2.14 11.80
N GLN A 236 11.37 -2.42 13.00
CA GLN A 236 10.63 -3.09 14.06
C GLN A 236 9.97 -2.07 14.96
#